data_0eafa72c04b1a18b45cfd767e3f04520
#
_entry.id   0eafa72c04b1a18b45cfd767e3f04520
#
_cell.length_a   1.000
_cell.length_b   1.000
_cell.length_c   1.000
_cell.angle_alpha   90.00
_cell.angle_beta   90.00
_cell.angle_gamma   90.00
#
_symmetry.space_group_name_H-M   'P 1'
#
loop_
_entity.id
_entity.type
_entity.pdbx_description
1 polymer ?
#
loop_
_entity_poly.entity_id
_entity_poly.type
_entity_poly.pdbx_seq_one_letter_code
_entity_poly.pdbx_strand_id
1 'polypeptide(L)'
;MKTSRGFELQYFQDDYDVQCSIQESSSVVPHIWLGVHEPAIKILWKDAVAAGIDVVKDHPGTNEYGWCTIILPDGAMNQSRMHLNQEQAKCLAEKLLFFAETGELPEEQSS
;
A
#
# COMPACT_ATOMS: atom_id res chain seq x y z
N MET A 1 10.03 15.09 1.81
CA MET A 1 11.20 14.78 0.95
C MET A 1 10.77 14.86 -0.51
N LYS A 2 11.58 15.45 -1.34
CA LYS A 2 11.25 15.55 -2.78
C LYS A 2 11.79 14.36 -3.55
N THR A 3 11.01 13.87 -4.53
CA THR A 3 11.49 12.86 -5.48
C THR A 3 12.48 13.50 -6.45
N SER A 4 13.17 12.67 -7.27
CA SER A 4 14.09 13.19 -8.28
C SER A 4 13.42 14.11 -9.31
N ARG A 5 12.10 13.98 -9.48
CA ARG A 5 11.30 14.84 -10.38
C ARG A 5 10.69 16.05 -9.66
N GLY A 6 11.01 16.27 -8.38
CA GLY A 6 10.57 17.42 -7.60
C GLY A 6 9.20 17.30 -6.95
N PHE A 7 8.62 16.10 -6.86
CA PHE A 7 7.34 15.88 -6.20
C PHE A 7 7.54 15.55 -4.73
N GLU A 8 6.68 16.09 -3.87
CA GLU A 8 6.73 15.79 -2.44
C GLU A 8 6.33 14.35 -2.19
N LEU A 9 7.14 13.64 -1.40
CA LEU A 9 6.91 12.25 -0.98
C LEU A 9 7.15 12.16 0.52
N GLN A 10 6.18 11.63 1.24
CA GLN A 10 6.26 11.42 2.68
C GLN A 10 5.90 9.99 3.01
N TYR A 11 6.58 9.42 3.99
CA TYR A 11 6.34 8.05 4.45
C TYR A 11 5.64 8.05 5.80
N PHE A 12 4.87 7.00 6.04
CA PHE A 12 4.29 6.71 7.34
C PHE A 12 4.15 5.19 7.48
N GLN A 13 3.93 4.72 8.69
CA GLN A 13 3.74 3.28 8.95
C GLN A 13 2.33 3.05 9.44
N ASP A 14 1.77 1.88 9.10
CA ASP A 14 0.50 1.45 9.66
C ASP A 14 0.73 0.74 11.01
N ASP A 15 -0.33 0.18 11.59
CA ASP A 15 -0.28 -0.49 12.89
C ASP A 15 0.55 -1.79 12.86
N TYR A 16 0.85 -2.31 11.68
CA TYR A 16 1.71 -3.49 11.49
C TYR A 16 3.12 -3.14 11.05
N ASP A 17 3.53 -1.87 11.19
CA ASP A 17 4.83 -1.34 10.77
C ASP A 17 5.10 -1.46 9.26
N VAL A 18 4.06 -1.59 8.45
CA VAL A 18 4.19 -1.59 6.99
C VAL A 18 4.41 -0.17 6.50
N GLN A 19 5.44 0.04 5.69
CA GLN A 19 5.73 1.35 5.13
C GLN A 19 4.68 1.74 4.10
N CYS A 20 4.03 2.88 4.35
CA CYS A 20 3.08 3.50 3.44
C CYS A 20 3.63 4.83 2.97
N SER A 21 3.02 5.40 1.96
CA SER A 21 3.44 6.71 1.45
C SER A 21 2.26 7.55 0.97
N ILE A 22 2.48 8.85 1.04
CA ILE A 22 1.64 9.85 0.39
C ILE A 22 2.58 10.66 -0.51
N GLN A 23 2.22 10.82 -1.79
CA GLN A 23 3.09 11.42 -2.79
C GLN A 23 2.29 12.26 -3.78
N GLU A 24 2.80 13.45 -4.08
CA GLU A 24 2.24 14.26 -5.17
C GLU A 24 2.40 13.53 -6.50
N SER A 25 1.34 13.55 -7.30
CA SER A 25 1.32 12.93 -8.62
C SER A 25 1.76 13.92 -9.71
N SER A 26 2.32 13.40 -10.79
CA SER A 26 2.73 14.19 -11.95
C SER A 26 1.56 14.55 -12.88
N SER A 27 0.32 14.25 -12.51
CA SER A 27 -0.84 14.59 -13.35
C SER A 27 -1.03 16.09 -13.48
N VAL A 28 -1.64 16.51 -14.60
CA VAL A 28 -1.90 17.93 -14.91
C VAL A 28 -2.78 18.59 -13.85
N VAL A 29 -3.82 17.88 -13.42
CA VAL A 29 -4.68 18.30 -12.31
C VAL A 29 -4.13 17.68 -11.02
N PRO A 30 -4.09 18.44 -9.88
CA PRO A 30 -3.52 17.91 -8.66
C PRO A 30 -4.15 16.59 -8.21
N HIS A 31 -3.30 15.59 -7.99
CA HIS A 31 -3.64 14.27 -7.46
C HIS A 31 -2.56 13.83 -6.48
N ILE A 32 -2.89 12.88 -5.64
CA ILE A 32 -1.92 12.20 -4.77
C ILE A 32 -2.00 10.69 -4.92
N TRP A 33 -0.86 10.04 -4.70
CA TRP A 33 -0.76 8.61 -4.49
C TRP A 33 -0.76 8.34 -2.98
N LEU A 34 -1.60 7.44 -2.51
CA LEU A 34 -1.72 7.11 -1.08
C LEU A 34 -1.92 5.61 -0.90
N GLY A 35 -1.11 4.99 -0.09
CA GLY A 35 -1.24 3.59 0.26
C GLY A 35 0.08 2.94 0.62
N VAL A 36 0.13 1.61 0.54
CA VAL A 36 1.34 0.84 0.81
C VAL A 36 2.40 1.21 -0.24
N HIS A 37 3.60 1.58 0.23
CA HIS A 37 4.64 2.11 -0.65
C HIS A 37 5.19 1.04 -1.61
N GLU A 38 5.57 -0.11 -1.06
CA GLU A 38 6.05 -1.25 -1.84
C GLU A 38 5.30 -2.50 -1.38
N PRO A 39 4.14 -2.79 -1.98
CA PRO A 39 3.35 -3.94 -1.56
C PRO A 39 4.07 -5.25 -1.87
N ALA A 40 3.97 -6.20 -0.95
CA ALA A 40 4.52 -7.53 -1.11
C ALA A 40 3.40 -8.56 -1.09
N ILE A 41 3.42 -9.49 -2.04
CA ILE A 41 2.47 -10.60 -2.07
C ILE A 41 3.09 -11.77 -1.32
N LYS A 42 2.41 -12.27 -0.30
CA LYS A 42 2.91 -13.34 0.57
C LYS A 42 2.23 -14.67 0.27
N ILE A 43 3.01 -15.74 0.40
CA ILE A 43 2.52 -17.11 0.25
C ILE A 43 3.28 -18.01 1.22
N LEU A 44 2.66 -19.10 1.66
CA LEU A 44 3.35 -20.09 2.46
C LEU A 44 4.33 -20.89 1.59
N TRP A 45 5.48 -21.23 2.14
CA TRP A 45 6.54 -21.95 1.44
C TRP A 45 6.02 -23.24 0.77
N LYS A 46 5.23 -24.04 1.49
CA LYS A 46 4.68 -25.29 0.95
C LYS A 46 3.81 -25.07 -0.28
N ASP A 47 3.02 -24.00 -0.28
CA ASP A 47 2.10 -23.68 -1.37
C ASP A 47 2.87 -23.12 -2.57
N ALA A 48 3.93 -22.35 -2.34
CA ALA A 48 4.80 -21.87 -3.40
C ALA A 48 5.49 -23.03 -4.13
N VAL A 49 6.00 -24.00 -3.37
CA VAL A 49 6.65 -25.19 -3.94
C VAL A 49 5.63 -25.99 -4.75
N ALA A 50 4.44 -26.23 -4.21
CA ALA A 50 3.39 -26.99 -4.89
C ALA A 50 2.94 -26.33 -6.19
N ALA A 51 2.91 -25.00 -6.24
CA ALA A 51 2.47 -24.24 -7.42
C ALA A 51 3.61 -23.88 -8.38
N GLY A 52 4.87 -24.16 -8.03
CA GLY A 52 6.02 -23.79 -8.84
C GLY A 52 6.27 -22.29 -8.90
N ILE A 53 5.96 -21.58 -7.83
CA ILE A 53 6.09 -20.12 -7.75
C ILE A 53 7.46 -19.75 -7.15
N ASP A 54 8.18 -18.84 -7.81
CA ASP A 54 9.44 -18.32 -7.30
C ASP A 54 9.19 -17.38 -6.13
N VAL A 55 9.92 -17.58 -5.05
CA VAL A 55 9.76 -16.80 -3.82
C VAL A 55 11.09 -16.52 -3.16
N VAL A 56 11.09 -15.48 -2.31
CA VAL A 56 12.16 -15.21 -1.35
C VAL A 56 11.59 -15.53 0.04
N LYS A 57 12.29 -16.36 0.81
CA LYS A 57 11.91 -16.66 2.18
C LYS A 57 12.05 -15.41 3.04
N ASP A 58 11.03 -15.10 3.83
CA ASP A 58 11.05 -13.92 4.70
C ASP A 58 12.11 -14.04 5.80
N HIS A 59 12.35 -15.27 6.27
CA HIS A 59 13.34 -15.56 7.30
C HIS A 59 14.21 -16.75 6.91
N PRO A 60 15.53 -16.70 7.21
CA PRO A 60 16.40 -17.85 7.02
C PRO A 60 15.87 -19.08 7.79
N GLY A 61 15.92 -20.25 7.19
CA GLY A 61 15.43 -21.47 7.84
C GLY A 61 13.93 -21.64 7.87
N THR A 62 13.18 -20.82 7.11
CA THR A 62 11.73 -20.94 6.96
C THR A 62 11.34 -22.38 6.62
N ASN A 63 10.43 -22.96 7.40
CA ASN A 63 9.86 -24.28 7.15
C ASN A 63 8.64 -24.19 6.23
N GLU A 64 7.97 -25.30 5.97
CA GLU A 64 6.84 -25.38 5.06
C GLU A 64 5.67 -24.45 5.41
N TYR A 65 5.56 -24.03 6.67
CA TYR A 65 4.53 -23.12 7.15
C TYR A 65 5.01 -21.66 7.23
N GLY A 66 6.27 -21.40 6.86
CA GLY A 66 6.83 -20.06 6.88
C GLY A 66 6.37 -19.22 5.69
N TRP A 67 6.24 -17.90 5.91
CA TRP A 67 5.86 -16.97 4.88
C TRP A 67 7.03 -16.65 3.95
N CYS A 68 6.70 -16.45 2.69
CA CYS A 68 7.63 -16.05 1.64
C CYS A 68 7.03 -14.92 0.84
N THR A 69 7.89 -14.11 0.21
CA THR A 69 7.46 -13.05 -0.71
C THR A 69 7.56 -13.56 -2.14
N ILE A 70 6.50 -13.42 -2.91
CA ILE A 70 6.47 -13.83 -4.32
C ILE A 70 7.39 -12.92 -5.14
N ILE A 71 8.26 -13.52 -5.96
CA ILE A 71 9.10 -12.81 -6.92
C ILE A 71 8.26 -12.60 -8.18
N LEU A 72 7.98 -11.32 -8.50
CA LEU A 72 7.22 -10.99 -9.70
C LEU A 72 8.14 -10.97 -10.91
N PRO A 73 7.64 -11.38 -12.10
CA PRO A 73 8.44 -11.27 -13.33
C PRO A 73 8.71 -9.81 -13.68
N ASP A 74 9.78 -9.59 -14.46
CA ASP A 74 10.12 -8.27 -14.96
C ASP A 74 8.96 -7.67 -15.74
N GLY A 75 8.69 -6.39 -15.52
CA GLY A 75 7.59 -5.69 -16.17
C GLY A 75 6.25 -5.82 -15.45
N ALA A 76 6.17 -6.64 -14.39
CA ALA A 76 4.96 -6.69 -13.57
C ALA A 76 4.82 -5.40 -12.75
N MET A 77 3.60 -4.87 -12.71
CA MET A 77 3.29 -3.69 -11.88
C MET A 77 2.64 -4.18 -10.57
N ASN A 78 3.24 -3.83 -9.45
CA ASN A 78 2.71 -4.14 -8.13
C ASN A 78 2.39 -2.83 -7.40
N GLN A 79 1.30 -2.18 -7.81
CA GLN A 79 0.87 -0.89 -7.30
C GLN A 79 -0.46 -1.03 -6.56
N SER A 80 -0.45 -0.76 -5.25
CA SER A 80 -1.65 -0.76 -4.42
C SER A 80 -2.03 0.62 -3.90
N ARG A 81 -1.25 1.66 -4.24
CA ARG A 81 -1.57 3.02 -3.83
C ARG A 81 -2.77 3.54 -4.61
N MET A 82 -3.65 4.23 -3.91
CA MET A 82 -4.79 4.90 -4.50
C MET A 82 -4.35 6.20 -5.17
N HIS A 83 -4.95 6.55 -6.30
CA HIS A 83 -4.72 7.83 -6.98
C HIS A 83 -5.94 8.71 -6.75
N LEU A 84 -5.80 9.75 -5.93
CA LEU A 84 -6.92 10.57 -5.46
C LEU A 84 -6.81 11.99 -5.98
N ASN A 85 -7.93 12.54 -6.46
CA ASN A 85 -8.04 13.96 -6.74
C ASN A 85 -8.30 14.75 -5.45
N GLN A 86 -8.35 16.09 -5.54
CA GLN A 86 -8.52 16.95 -4.37
C GLN A 86 -9.84 16.69 -3.64
N GLU A 87 -10.93 16.50 -4.35
CA GLU A 87 -12.25 16.25 -3.75
C GLU A 87 -12.29 14.88 -3.05
N GLN A 88 -11.74 13.85 -3.69
CA GLN A 88 -11.65 12.52 -3.10
C GLN A 88 -10.78 12.51 -1.85
N ALA A 89 -9.65 13.22 -1.90
CA ALA A 89 -8.75 13.35 -0.75
C ALA A 89 -9.44 14.05 0.42
N LYS A 90 -10.19 15.12 0.14
CA LYS A 90 -10.95 15.84 1.18
C LYS A 90 -12.00 14.93 1.82
N CYS A 91 -12.77 14.21 1.00
CA CYS A 91 -13.81 13.32 1.48
C CYS A 91 -13.23 12.20 2.38
N LEU A 92 -12.11 11.62 1.96
CA LEU A 92 -11.43 10.60 2.75
C LEU A 92 -10.87 11.18 4.06
N ALA A 93 -10.29 12.36 4.00
CA ALA A 93 -9.73 13.02 5.17
C ALA A 93 -10.80 13.30 6.24
N GLU A 94 -11.99 13.72 5.82
CA GLU A 94 -13.11 13.95 6.73
C GLU A 94 -13.55 12.65 7.43
N LYS A 95 -13.58 11.55 6.70
CA LYS A 95 -13.92 10.23 7.27
C LYS A 95 -12.85 9.75 8.25
N LEU A 96 -11.59 9.93 7.90
CA LEU A 96 -10.47 9.56 8.77
C LEU A 96 -10.46 10.39 10.05
N LEU A 97 -10.72 11.69 9.94
CA LEU A 97 -10.78 12.57 11.12
C LEU A 97 -11.93 12.17 12.04
N PHE A 98 -13.09 11.88 11.48
CA PHE A 98 -14.25 11.42 12.25
C PHE A 98 -13.93 10.14 13.01
N PHE A 99 -13.30 9.17 12.34
CA PHE A 99 -12.86 7.94 12.98
C PHE A 99 -11.85 8.20 14.10
N ALA A 100 -10.89 9.08 13.85
CA ALA A 100 -9.87 9.40 14.85
C ALA A 100 -10.46 9.99 16.13
N GLU A 101 -11.54 10.76 16.00
CA GLU A 101 -12.20 11.41 17.13
C GLU A 101 -13.22 10.54 17.84
N THR A 102 -13.88 9.62 17.14
CA THR A 102 -15.00 8.84 17.67
C THR A 102 -14.77 7.33 17.76
N GLY A 103 -13.78 6.81 17.03
CA GLY A 103 -13.59 5.37 16.89
C GLY A 103 -14.53 4.68 15.93
N GLU A 104 -15.35 5.45 15.21
CA GLU A 104 -16.36 4.92 14.29
C GLU A 104 -16.29 5.64 12.94
N LEU A 105 -16.79 5.00 11.90
CA LEU A 105 -16.95 5.66 10.62
C LEU A 105 -18.28 6.44 10.62
N PRO A 106 -18.35 7.58 9.90
CA PRO A 106 -19.63 8.29 9.75
C PRO A 106 -20.62 7.42 8.96
N GLU A 107 -21.90 7.59 9.24
CA GLU A 107 -22.95 6.91 8.48
C GLU A 107 -22.91 7.33 7.01
N GLU A 108 -23.07 6.37 6.10
CA GLU A 108 -23.19 6.70 4.68
C GLU A 108 -24.46 7.51 4.46
N GLN A 109 -24.30 8.64 3.80
CA GLN A 109 -25.45 9.41 3.35
C GLN A 109 -25.83 8.92 1.95
N SER A 110 -27.02 8.37 1.84
CA SER A 110 -27.58 8.04 0.52
C SER A 110 -27.90 9.33 -0.20
N SER A 111 -27.22 9.56 -1.29
CA SER A 111 -27.48 10.72 -2.14
C SER A 111 -28.57 10.42 -3.15
#